data_5fa6da60f4e2934544e5fc259d2f8c19
#
_entry.id   5fa6da60f4e2934544e5fc259d2f8c19
#
_cell.length_a   1.000
_cell.length_b   1.000
_cell.length_c   1.000
_cell.angle_alpha   90.00
_cell.angle_beta   90.00
_cell.angle_gamma   90.00
#
_symmetry.space_group_name_H-M   'P 1'
#
loop_
_entity.id
_entity.type
_entity.pdbx_description
1 polymer ?
#
loop_
_entity_poly.entity_id
_entity_poly.type
_entity_poly.pdbx_seq_one_letter_code
_entity_poly.pdbx_strand_id
1 'polypeptide(L)'
;MSYHVDRFYAAVSVLAGHGHIKQRLINAYEDNLVAICEDELPISVKQSFSDLKHLMNRVTPLNGEGTICASVRKMSVEEAADCAVSVVTLYHEISRVDAGREAVLPLDSKDRSSVPPFLVKSN
;
A
#
# COMPACT_ATOMS: atom_id res chain seq x y z
N MET A 1 7.79 6.89 -11.24
CA MET A 1 6.94 6.17 -10.34
C MET A 1 5.71 6.95 -10.01
N SER A 2 4.62 6.29 -9.77
CA SER A 2 3.39 7.03 -9.53
C SER A 2 3.36 7.59 -8.11
N TYR A 3 2.55 8.60 -7.94
CA TYR A 3 2.34 9.22 -6.64
C TYR A 3 1.87 8.19 -5.62
N HIS A 4 0.93 7.31 -6.02
CA HIS A 4 0.39 6.33 -5.09
C HIS A 4 1.42 5.29 -4.67
N VAL A 5 2.26 4.85 -5.60
CA VAL A 5 3.33 3.92 -5.27
C VAL A 5 4.25 4.54 -4.23
N ASP A 6 4.60 5.83 -4.42
CA ASP A 6 5.49 6.51 -3.49
C ASP A 6 4.86 6.66 -2.11
N ARG A 7 3.55 6.94 -2.06
CA ARG A 7 2.85 7.08 -0.78
C ARG A 7 2.81 5.76 -0.03
N PHE A 8 2.50 4.68 -0.74
CA PHE A 8 2.47 3.37 -0.09
C PHE A 8 3.86 2.90 0.31
N TYR A 9 4.87 3.23 -0.48
CA TYR A 9 6.25 2.90 -0.09
C TYR A 9 6.64 3.62 1.19
N ALA A 10 6.28 4.91 1.30
CA ALA A 10 6.57 5.68 2.51
C ALA A 10 5.87 5.07 3.72
N ALA A 11 4.62 4.64 3.55
CA ALA A 11 3.89 3.99 4.65
C ALA A 11 4.56 2.69 5.07
N VAL A 12 4.98 1.87 4.12
CA VAL A 12 5.69 0.62 4.41
C VAL A 12 6.98 0.91 5.16
N SER A 13 7.70 1.96 4.75
CA SER A 13 8.95 2.34 5.41
C SER A 13 8.72 2.70 6.87
N VAL A 14 7.62 3.41 7.17
CA VAL A 14 7.28 3.74 8.55
C VAL A 14 6.96 2.47 9.33
N LEU A 15 6.22 1.55 8.72
CA LEU A 15 5.88 0.29 9.39
C LEU A 15 7.10 -0.55 9.70
N ALA A 16 8.13 -0.45 8.88
CA ALA A 16 9.36 -1.20 9.10
C ALA A 16 10.29 -0.54 10.11
N GLY A 17 9.96 0.65 10.56
CA GLY A 17 10.79 1.40 11.50
C GLY A 17 10.64 0.90 12.95
N HIS A 18 11.00 1.73 13.88
CA HIS A 18 10.99 1.37 15.30
C HIS A 18 9.67 1.77 15.95
N GLY A 19 9.45 1.30 17.17
CA GLY A 19 8.30 1.66 17.96
C GLY A 19 7.25 0.57 18.01
N HIS A 20 6.21 0.79 18.82
CA HIS A 20 5.12 -0.16 18.95
C HIS A 20 4.33 -0.25 17.66
N ILE A 21 3.80 -1.42 17.35
CA ILE A 21 3.10 -1.63 16.07
C ILE A 21 1.92 -0.67 15.89
N LYS A 22 1.18 -0.38 16.94
CA LYS A 22 0.05 0.54 16.83
C LYS A 22 0.51 1.95 16.49
N GLN A 23 1.59 2.40 17.11
CA GLN A 23 2.11 3.73 16.82
C GLN A 23 2.65 3.80 15.38
N ARG A 24 3.34 2.75 14.96
CA ARG A 24 3.83 2.70 13.57
C ARG A 24 2.68 2.72 12.58
N LEU A 25 1.60 1.97 12.87
CA LEU A 25 0.44 1.93 12.00
C LEU A 25 -0.23 3.31 11.90
N ILE A 26 -0.40 3.98 13.04
CA ILE A 26 -0.98 5.32 13.06
C ILE A 26 -0.14 6.26 12.21
N ASN A 27 1.15 6.28 12.42
CA ASN A 27 2.04 7.18 11.69
C ASN A 27 2.06 6.87 10.20
N ALA A 28 2.13 5.59 9.85
CA ALA A 28 2.16 5.18 8.46
C ALA A 28 0.91 5.66 7.73
N TYR A 29 -0.24 5.48 8.35
CA TYR A 29 -1.50 5.83 7.72
C TYR A 29 -1.71 7.35 7.69
N GLU A 30 -1.55 8.01 8.82
CA GLU A 30 -1.81 9.45 8.90
C GLU A 30 -0.87 10.28 8.05
N ASP A 31 0.38 9.89 7.99
CA ASP A 31 1.37 10.68 7.27
C ASP A 31 1.35 10.42 5.77
N ASN A 32 0.85 9.28 5.33
CA ASN A 32 1.02 8.87 3.95
C ASN A 32 -0.23 8.44 3.20
N LEU A 33 -1.23 7.91 3.89
CA LEU A 33 -2.35 7.27 3.20
C LEU A 33 -3.67 8.02 3.32
N VAL A 34 -3.80 8.91 4.28
CA VAL A 34 -5.05 9.63 4.50
C VAL A 34 -5.48 10.43 3.28
N ALA A 35 -4.53 11.01 2.59
CA ALA A 35 -4.83 11.90 1.45
C ALA A 35 -5.10 11.15 0.14
N ILE A 36 -4.97 9.83 0.13
CA ILE A 36 -5.17 9.09 -1.10
C ILE A 36 -6.65 9.01 -1.42
N CYS A 37 -6.99 9.36 -2.66
CA CYS A 37 -8.35 9.25 -3.15
C CYS A 37 -8.53 7.85 -3.71
N GLU A 38 -9.43 7.06 -3.14
CA GLU A 38 -9.59 5.67 -3.57
C GLU A 38 -10.07 5.56 -5.00
N ASP A 39 -10.74 6.58 -5.52
CA ASP A 39 -11.19 6.54 -6.91
C ASP A 39 -10.04 6.58 -7.91
N GLU A 40 -8.87 7.02 -7.48
CA GLU A 40 -7.70 7.07 -8.34
C GLU A 40 -6.92 5.78 -8.34
N LEU A 41 -7.28 4.83 -7.51
CA LEU A 41 -6.54 3.58 -7.40
C LEU A 41 -7.01 2.57 -8.44
N PRO A 42 -6.13 1.63 -8.85
CA PRO A 42 -6.54 0.56 -9.75
C PRO A 42 -7.70 -0.23 -9.15
N ILE A 43 -8.58 -0.72 -10.01
CA ILE A 43 -9.73 -1.47 -9.56
C ILE A 43 -9.34 -2.65 -8.68
N SER A 44 -8.23 -3.30 -8.99
CA SER A 44 -7.81 -4.49 -8.26
C SER A 44 -7.47 -4.21 -6.79
N VAL A 45 -7.15 -2.95 -6.44
CA VAL A 45 -6.80 -2.62 -5.05
C VAL A 45 -7.84 -1.72 -4.38
N LYS A 46 -8.77 -1.20 -5.14
CA LYS A 46 -9.71 -0.20 -4.62
C LYS A 46 -10.52 -0.75 -3.45
N GLN A 47 -11.05 -1.94 -3.56
CA GLN A 47 -11.85 -2.53 -2.50
C GLN A 47 -11.03 -2.80 -1.25
N SER A 48 -9.81 -3.32 -1.42
CA SER A 48 -8.94 -3.60 -0.27
C SER A 48 -8.54 -2.33 0.44
N PHE A 49 -8.29 -1.26 -0.30
CA PHE A 49 -7.97 0.03 0.33
C PHE A 49 -9.20 0.57 1.07
N SER A 50 -10.39 0.45 0.49
CA SER A 50 -11.62 0.89 1.13
C SER A 50 -11.84 0.12 2.43
N ASP A 51 -11.58 -1.18 2.44
CA ASP A 51 -11.70 -1.99 3.65
C ASP A 51 -10.74 -1.53 4.73
N LEU A 52 -9.50 -1.23 4.36
CA LEU A 52 -8.52 -0.70 5.30
C LEU A 52 -8.98 0.64 5.86
N LYS A 53 -9.46 1.50 4.98
CA LYS A 53 -9.94 2.82 5.39
C LYS A 53 -11.09 2.69 6.39
N HIS A 54 -11.99 1.75 6.19
CA HIS A 54 -13.07 1.52 7.14
C HIS A 54 -12.55 1.10 8.51
N LEU A 55 -11.58 0.19 8.55
CA LEU A 55 -11.00 -0.25 9.81
C LEU A 55 -10.29 0.90 10.52
N MET A 56 -9.60 1.76 9.78
CA MET A 56 -8.84 2.85 10.36
C MET A 56 -9.72 4.01 10.82
N ASN A 57 -11.00 3.98 10.45
CA ASN A 57 -11.92 5.07 10.80
C ASN A 57 -13.17 4.58 11.52
N ARG A 58 -13.17 3.38 12.05
CA ARG A 58 -14.40 2.79 12.55
C ARG A 58 -14.83 3.25 13.94
N VAL A 59 -13.92 3.84 14.71
CA VAL A 59 -14.21 4.27 16.06
C VAL A 59 -14.34 5.79 16.11
N THR A 60 -15.41 6.28 16.73
CA THR A 60 -15.59 7.71 16.92
C THR A 60 -14.72 8.16 18.08
N PRO A 61 -13.87 9.19 17.91
CA PRO A 61 -13.00 9.63 19.00
C PRO A 61 -13.79 10.34 20.10
N LEU A 62 -13.33 10.19 21.32
CA LEU A 62 -14.01 10.77 22.46
C LEU A 62 -13.29 11.97 23.06
N ASN A 63 -12.00 12.06 22.93
CA ASN A 63 -11.23 13.08 23.63
C ASN A 63 -10.43 13.98 22.74
N GLY A 64 -10.95 14.31 21.60
CA GLY A 64 -10.23 15.19 20.67
C GLY A 64 -9.13 14.50 19.88
N GLU A 65 -8.90 13.22 20.11
CA GLU A 65 -7.96 12.47 19.28
C GLU A 65 -8.58 12.23 17.91
N GLY A 66 -7.80 11.99 16.90
CA GLY A 66 -8.33 11.72 15.57
C GLY A 66 -8.99 10.35 15.49
N THR A 67 -9.81 10.16 14.47
CA THR A 67 -10.52 8.91 14.25
C THR A 67 -9.57 7.74 14.08
N ILE A 68 -8.45 7.97 13.37
CA ILE A 68 -7.46 6.92 13.13
C ILE A 68 -6.81 6.49 14.43
N CYS A 69 -6.39 7.46 15.22
CA CYS A 69 -5.77 7.16 16.51
C CYS A 69 -6.73 6.38 17.41
N ALA A 70 -8.00 6.81 17.48
CA ALA A 70 -9.00 6.14 18.28
C ALA A 70 -9.24 4.72 17.80
N SER A 71 -9.32 4.52 16.48
CA SER A 71 -9.61 3.22 15.91
C SER A 71 -8.46 2.24 16.18
N VAL A 72 -7.24 2.68 15.98
CA VAL A 72 -6.06 1.82 16.20
C VAL A 72 -5.90 1.52 17.68
N ARG A 73 -6.14 2.50 18.53
CA ARG A 73 -6.00 2.29 19.97
C ARG A 73 -6.93 1.18 20.47
N LYS A 74 -8.10 1.05 19.85
CA LYS A 74 -9.05 0.02 20.24
C LYS A 74 -8.80 -1.34 19.61
N MET A 75 -7.88 -1.43 18.67
CA MET A 75 -7.54 -2.71 18.06
C MET A 75 -6.72 -3.56 19.02
N SER A 76 -6.80 -4.88 18.85
CA SER A 76 -5.81 -5.74 19.48
C SER A 76 -4.49 -5.57 18.72
N VAL A 77 -3.41 -6.04 19.32
CA VAL A 77 -2.10 -6.02 18.64
C VAL A 77 -2.16 -6.84 17.36
N GLU A 78 -2.90 -7.94 17.38
CA GLU A 78 -3.05 -8.78 16.19
C GLU A 78 -3.82 -8.08 15.08
N GLU A 79 -4.88 -7.37 15.43
CA GLU A 79 -5.61 -6.59 14.43
C GLU A 79 -4.75 -5.50 13.82
N ALA A 80 -3.96 -4.82 14.66
CA ALA A 80 -3.07 -3.79 14.15
C ALA A 80 -2.02 -4.38 13.22
N ALA A 81 -1.49 -5.56 13.56
CA ALA A 81 -0.53 -6.25 12.71
C ALA A 81 -1.15 -6.65 11.39
N ASP A 82 -2.41 -7.10 11.41
CA ASP A 82 -3.12 -7.45 10.18
C ASP A 82 -3.32 -6.23 9.28
N CYS A 83 -3.63 -5.09 9.87
CA CYS A 83 -3.74 -3.85 9.09
C CYS A 83 -2.39 -3.47 8.47
N ALA A 84 -1.31 -3.65 9.22
CA ALA A 84 0.03 -3.38 8.69
C ALA A 84 0.34 -4.28 7.50
N VAL A 85 -0.01 -5.56 7.59
CA VAL A 85 0.16 -6.49 6.47
C VAL A 85 -0.68 -6.05 5.27
N SER A 86 -1.89 -5.55 5.52
CA SER A 86 -2.73 -5.03 4.44
C SER A 86 -2.05 -3.89 3.70
N VAL A 87 -1.37 -2.99 4.41
CA VAL A 87 -0.64 -1.89 3.79
C VAL A 87 0.47 -2.44 2.88
N VAL A 88 1.21 -3.43 3.37
CA VAL A 88 2.30 -4.03 2.58
C VAL A 88 1.73 -4.72 1.34
N THR A 89 0.62 -5.43 1.49
CA THR A 89 -0.02 -6.12 0.37
C THR A 89 -0.51 -5.13 -0.68
N LEU A 90 -1.09 -4.02 -0.22
CA LEU A 90 -1.55 -2.97 -1.14
C LEU A 90 -0.36 -2.34 -1.88
N TYR A 91 0.73 -2.10 -1.18
CA TYR A 91 1.93 -1.58 -1.82
C TYR A 91 2.41 -2.53 -2.90
N HIS A 92 2.47 -3.82 -2.60
CA HIS A 92 2.92 -4.83 -3.55
C HIS A 92 2.02 -4.82 -4.80
N GLU A 93 0.72 -4.81 -4.60
CA GLU A 93 -0.22 -4.88 -5.71
C GLU A 93 -0.18 -3.62 -6.57
N ILE A 94 -0.12 -2.45 -5.93
CA ILE A 94 -0.04 -1.19 -6.67
C ILE A 94 1.26 -1.12 -7.46
N SER A 95 2.37 -1.55 -6.87
CA SER A 95 3.66 -1.56 -7.55
C SER A 95 3.63 -2.48 -8.76
N ARG A 96 3.01 -3.65 -8.60
CA ARG A 96 2.92 -4.61 -9.67
C ARG A 96 2.09 -4.08 -10.84
N VAL A 97 0.97 -3.44 -10.56
CA VAL A 97 0.13 -2.87 -11.60
C VAL A 97 0.85 -1.73 -12.31
N ASP A 98 1.51 -0.87 -11.55
CA ASP A 98 2.25 0.25 -12.11
C ASP A 98 3.41 -0.23 -12.99
N ALA A 99 4.15 -1.24 -12.54
CA ALA A 99 5.23 -1.82 -13.33
C ALA A 99 4.70 -2.49 -14.60
N GLY A 100 3.54 -3.12 -14.51
CA GLY A 100 2.93 -3.73 -15.67
C GLY A 100 2.57 -2.71 -16.74
N ARG A 101 2.07 -1.55 -16.34
CA ARG A 101 1.79 -0.49 -17.29
C ARG A 101 3.06 0.02 -17.95
N GLU A 102 4.09 0.19 -17.17
CA GLU A 102 5.36 0.67 -17.71
C GLU A 102 5.97 -0.36 -18.66
N ALA A 103 5.84 -1.63 -18.32
CA ALA A 103 6.39 -2.66 -19.17
C ALA A 103 5.66 -2.74 -20.50
N VAL A 104 4.37 -2.45 -20.51
CA VAL A 104 3.63 -2.49 -21.76
C VAL A 104 4.02 -1.36 -22.68
N LEU A 105 4.30 -0.20 -22.12
CA LEU A 105 4.58 0.94 -22.96
C LEU A 105 5.78 0.76 -23.88
N PRO A 106 6.91 0.30 -23.43
CA PRO A 106 8.05 0.21 -24.30
C PRO A 106 8.01 -1.00 -25.18
N LEU A 107 7.08 -1.78 -25.08
CA LEU A 107 7.01 -2.92 -25.72
C LEU A 107 7.05 -2.81 -27.08
N ASP A 108 7.26 -2.20 -27.52
CA ASP A 108 7.37 -2.27 -28.73
C ASP A 108 8.48 -2.90 -28.99
N SER A 109 9.24 -3.54 -28.77
CA SER A 109 10.08 -4.29 -28.74
C SER A 109 10.48 -5.34 -28.32
N LYS A 110 10.21 -5.62 -28.40
CA LYS A 110 10.62 -6.60 -28.08
C LYS A 110 10.97 -7.39 -27.68
N ASP A 111 11.06 -7.75 -27.74
CA ASP A 111 11.46 -8.54 -27.14
C ASP A 111 11.68 -9.11 -26.63
N ARG A 112 11.86 -9.25 -27.12
CA ARG A 112 12.31 -9.86 -26.51
C ARG A 112 12.64 -10.25 -26.00
N SER A 113 12.69 -10.16 -26.30
CA SER A 113 13.28 -10.67 -25.63
C SER A 113 13.55 -11.06 -25.13
N SER A 114 13.73 -11.08 -25.65
CA SER A 114 14.25 -11.59 -25.03
C SER A 114 14.55 -12.18 -24.81
N VAL A 115 14.70 -12.29 -25.49
CA VAL A 115 15.34 -12.97 -25.13
C VAL A 115 15.93 -13.27 -25.40
N PRO A 116 16.17 -13.42 -25.96
CA PRO A 116 16.96 -13.98 -25.96
C PRO A 116 17.40 -14.38 -26.03
N PRO A 117 17.56 -14.65 -26.49
CA PRO A 117 18.18 -15.28 -26.09
C PRO A 117 18.57 -15.66 -25.67
N PHE A 118 18.58 -16.05 -26.16
CA PHE A 118 19.06 -16.49 -25.42
C PHE A 118 18.81 -16.84 -25.07
N LEU A 119 18.59 -16.82 -25.57
CA LEU A 119 18.52 -17.16 -25.05
C LEU A 119 18.05 -17.51 -24.92
N VAL A 120 17.93 -17.54 -25.59
CA VAL A 120 17.96 -17.92 -25.23
C VAL A 120 17.81 -18.43 -25.11
N LYS A 121 17.82 -18.66 -25.44
CA LYS A 121 18.13 -19.18 -25.08
C LYS A 121 18.00 -19.51 -24.63
N SER A 122 17.80 -19.58 -25.50
CA SER A 122 18.09 -19.95 -24.95
C SER A 122 17.88 -20.21 -24.59
N ASN A 123 17.84 -20.36 -25.31
CA ASN A 123 18.04 -20.61 -24.76
C ASN A 123 18.05 -20.65 -24.31
#